data_954d8f0317e7cfb8671307e058cf1d44
#
_entry.id   954d8f0317e7cfb8671307e058cf1d44
#
_cell.length_a   1.000
_cell.length_b   1.000
_cell.length_c   1.000
_cell.angle_alpha   90.00
_cell.angle_beta   90.00
_cell.angle_gamma   90.00
#
_symmetry.space_group_name_H-M   'P 1'
#
loop_
_entity.id
_entity.type
_entity.pdbx_description
1 polymer ?
#
loop_
_entity_poly.entity_id
_entity_poly.type
_entity_poly.pdbx_seq_one_letter_code
_entity_poly.pdbx_strand_id
1 'polypeptide(L)'
;MTVHAMRLPRIKPEHRAYRTVDGHVRIGSVVHGIGAEVRDADGWVWTLVQAMDGTRSATGVVAEVSRRHPELRLPAPDIAQAMTDLTDAGYVEDAGAEPPPELSERERERYSRGMTLLRWMDLRPRSSAWEPQLLLRRARVLLIGVGGTGSAAARDLVASGVGRLHCVEPDVVELSNLNRQTLFHEDDLGKPKLDAALTALRALNPGTEVTGERREVRGPADLEDLLTGAGSRSRSSGTNSRSSGTNSRSSPDSTARAPGYDALLLAADRPAEIRRWANQVCLSTGTPWAEAGYRGPLVSVGVFTPGRGACWQCLRDAEVERRDLRLGPGQDEDVASPRMPWNPANAVTAGLSGGLLAHAALMLLCGVPPVEPGCRFGLNLMLPGDPVLQRAQRRPDCPACRRTEPGPVPEPVADPVPDPLPTAPAGSGDRGPS
;
A
#
# COMPACT_ATOMS: atom_id res chain seq x y z
N MET A 1 -16.86 9.34 -7.23
CA MET A 1 -17.82 10.43 -6.90
C MET A 1 -17.73 11.45 -8.02
N THR A 2 -18.80 11.83 -8.65
CA THR A 2 -18.78 12.86 -9.71
C THR A 2 -18.76 14.25 -9.09
N VAL A 3 -18.15 15.25 -9.78
CA VAL A 3 -18.12 16.68 -9.33
C VAL A 3 -19.52 17.20 -9.01
N HIS A 4 -20.54 16.78 -9.76
CA HIS A 4 -21.93 17.18 -9.52
C HIS A 4 -22.52 16.69 -8.18
N ALA A 5 -21.91 15.69 -7.55
CA ALA A 5 -22.31 15.22 -6.22
C ALA A 5 -21.55 15.93 -5.09
N MET A 6 -20.51 16.72 -5.38
CA MET A 6 -19.78 17.49 -4.38
C MET A 6 -20.58 18.73 -3.99
N ARG A 7 -20.67 18.98 -2.69
CA ARG A 7 -21.32 20.18 -2.15
C ARG A 7 -20.46 21.42 -2.34
N LEU A 8 -19.17 21.30 -1.99
CA LEU A 8 -18.20 22.40 -1.97
C LEU A 8 -16.86 21.93 -2.55
N PRO A 9 -16.70 21.90 -3.89
CA PRO A 9 -15.47 21.45 -4.53
C PRO A 9 -14.28 22.33 -4.12
N ARG A 10 -13.17 21.68 -3.71
CA ARG A 10 -11.94 22.34 -3.31
C ARG A 10 -10.73 21.60 -3.87
N ILE A 11 -9.77 22.37 -4.39
CA ILE A 11 -8.44 21.81 -4.65
C ILE A 11 -7.85 21.34 -3.31
N LYS A 12 -7.39 20.09 -3.25
CA LYS A 12 -6.76 19.57 -2.03
C LYS A 12 -5.63 20.50 -1.57
N PRO A 13 -5.55 20.88 -0.29
CA PRO A 13 -4.51 21.80 0.21
C PRO A 13 -3.09 21.35 -0.13
N GLU A 14 -2.82 20.04 -0.14
CA GLU A 14 -1.53 19.44 -0.48
C GLU A 14 -1.21 19.55 -1.97
N HIS A 15 -2.23 19.73 -2.82
CA HIS A 15 -2.12 19.87 -4.27
C HIS A 15 -2.21 21.32 -4.73
N ARG A 16 -1.78 22.25 -3.88
CA ARG A 16 -1.81 23.69 -4.18
C ARG A 16 -1.29 23.97 -5.59
N ALA A 17 -2.11 24.66 -6.38
CA ALA A 17 -1.76 25.06 -7.72
C ALA A 17 -0.97 26.39 -7.76
N TYR A 18 -0.19 26.58 -8.83
CA TYR A 18 0.50 27.83 -9.14
C TYR A 18 0.64 28.02 -10.65
N ARG A 19 0.88 29.25 -11.09
CA ARG A 19 1.17 29.57 -12.49
C ARG A 19 2.66 29.47 -12.77
N THR A 20 2.99 28.89 -13.90
CA THR A 20 4.34 28.84 -14.43
C THR A 20 4.69 30.15 -15.19
N VAL A 21 5.96 30.33 -15.53
CA VAL A 21 6.45 31.55 -16.24
C VAL A 21 5.86 31.69 -17.64
N ASP A 22 5.50 30.60 -18.28
CA ASP A 22 4.85 30.50 -19.59
C ASP A 22 3.32 30.51 -19.53
N GLY A 23 2.76 30.74 -18.32
CA GLY A 23 1.34 30.94 -18.11
C GLY A 23 0.51 29.69 -17.90
N HIS A 24 1.12 28.49 -17.89
CA HIS A 24 0.41 27.24 -17.56
C HIS A 24 0.05 27.16 -16.07
N VAL A 25 -0.86 26.25 -15.73
CA VAL A 25 -1.25 25.95 -14.34
C VAL A 25 -0.61 24.62 -13.94
N ARG A 26 0.22 24.65 -12.90
CA ARG A 26 0.78 23.45 -12.30
C ARG A 26 0.04 23.13 -11.00
N ILE A 27 -0.38 21.86 -10.84
CA ILE A 27 -1.18 21.37 -9.71
C ILE A 27 -0.60 20.05 -9.21
N GLY A 28 -0.77 19.71 -7.93
CA GLY A 28 -0.41 18.43 -7.37
C GLY A 28 0.97 18.37 -6.74
N SER A 29 1.75 19.43 -6.71
CA SER A 29 3.09 19.44 -6.10
C SER A 29 4.23 19.30 -7.11
N VAL A 30 5.45 19.52 -6.64
CA VAL A 30 6.71 19.28 -7.36
C VAL A 30 7.21 17.83 -7.23
N VAL A 31 6.50 17.00 -6.45
CA VAL A 31 6.86 15.59 -6.25
C VAL A 31 6.53 14.81 -7.52
N HIS A 32 7.52 14.09 -8.05
CA HIS A 32 7.35 13.23 -9.22
C HIS A 32 6.25 12.19 -8.97
N GLY A 33 5.37 11.98 -9.96
CA GLY A 33 4.23 11.05 -9.88
C GLY A 33 2.97 11.64 -9.24
N ILE A 34 3.00 12.91 -8.77
CA ILE A 34 1.83 13.59 -8.21
C ILE A 34 1.43 14.79 -9.08
N GLY A 35 2.38 15.64 -9.46
CA GLY A 35 2.10 16.88 -10.14
C GLY A 35 1.72 16.71 -11.62
N ALA A 36 0.81 17.56 -12.08
CA ALA A 36 0.47 17.71 -13.49
C ALA A 36 0.54 19.19 -13.90
N GLU A 37 0.69 19.43 -15.20
CA GLU A 37 0.68 20.77 -15.79
C GLU A 37 -0.45 20.86 -16.82
N VAL A 38 -1.27 21.90 -16.71
CA VAL A 38 -2.41 22.16 -17.58
C VAL A 38 -2.13 23.43 -18.38
N ARG A 39 -2.27 23.35 -19.70
CA ARG A 39 -2.15 24.53 -20.58
C ARG A 39 -3.29 25.51 -20.26
N ASP A 40 -2.95 26.79 -20.09
CA ASP A 40 -3.90 27.85 -19.75
C ASP A 40 -3.60 29.14 -20.53
N ALA A 41 -3.71 29.04 -21.85
CA ALA A 41 -3.40 30.19 -22.73
C ALA A 41 -4.27 31.44 -22.45
N ASP A 42 -5.51 31.22 -22.08
CA ASP A 42 -6.50 32.25 -21.88
C ASP A 42 -6.73 32.61 -20.40
N GLY A 43 -6.08 31.95 -19.47
CA GLY A 43 -6.12 32.23 -18.03
C GLY A 43 -7.38 31.76 -17.30
N TRP A 44 -8.31 31.08 -17.97
CA TRP A 44 -9.55 30.62 -17.35
C TRP A 44 -9.39 29.39 -16.47
N VAL A 45 -8.42 28.49 -16.79
CA VAL A 45 -8.13 27.32 -15.95
C VAL A 45 -7.59 27.77 -14.60
N TRP A 46 -6.73 28.79 -14.57
CA TRP A 46 -6.30 29.40 -13.31
C TRP A 46 -7.46 29.94 -12.50
N THR A 47 -8.40 30.62 -13.14
CA THR A 47 -9.62 31.13 -12.49
C THR A 47 -10.47 29.99 -11.95
N LEU A 48 -10.62 28.91 -12.72
CA LEU A 48 -11.32 27.69 -12.30
C LEU A 48 -10.71 27.10 -11.02
N VAL A 49 -9.39 26.87 -11.02
CA VAL A 49 -8.67 26.33 -9.87
C VAL A 49 -8.80 27.21 -8.64
N GLN A 50 -8.72 28.54 -8.81
CA GLN A 50 -8.91 29.50 -7.70
C GLN A 50 -10.36 29.53 -7.19
N ALA A 51 -11.35 29.33 -8.06
CA ALA A 51 -12.75 29.30 -7.68
C ALA A 51 -13.15 28.06 -6.90
N MET A 52 -12.40 26.94 -7.09
CA MET A 52 -12.54 25.71 -6.30
C MET A 52 -11.80 25.82 -4.96
N ASP A 53 -12.25 26.74 -4.12
CA ASP A 53 -11.69 27.02 -2.79
C ASP A 53 -12.48 26.37 -1.63
N GLY A 54 -13.56 25.64 -1.96
CA GLY A 54 -14.45 25.03 -0.98
C GLY A 54 -15.51 25.94 -0.40
N THR A 55 -15.68 27.16 -0.96
CA THR A 55 -16.72 28.10 -0.51
C THR A 55 -17.93 28.17 -1.44
N ARG A 56 -17.80 27.61 -2.66
CA ARG A 56 -18.82 27.67 -3.72
C ARG A 56 -19.31 26.28 -4.07
N SER A 57 -20.57 26.18 -4.48
CA SER A 57 -21.06 24.97 -5.15
C SER A 57 -20.45 24.80 -6.54
N ALA A 58 -20.55 23.62 -7.14
CA ALA A 58 -20.05 23.37 -8.50
C ALA A 58 -20.65 24.37 -9.52
N THR A 59 -21.95 24.66 -9.42
CA THR A 59 -22.60 25.66 -10.27
C THR A 59 -22.10 27.10 -9.99
N GLY A 60 -21.76 27.37 -8.73
CA GLY A 60 -21.16 28.67 -8.35
C GLY A 60 -19.74 28.83 -8.90
N VAL A 61 -18.95 27.77 -8.97
CA VAL A 61 -17.64 27.78 -9.62
C VAL A 61 -17.77 28.08 -11.12
N VAL A 62 -18.66 27.38 -11.82
CA VAL A 62 -18.94 27.64 -13.25
C VAL A 62 -19.35 29.09 -13.48
N ALA A 63 -20.28 29.60 -12.68
CA ALA A 63 -20.73 31.01 -12.79
C ALA A 63 -19.59 32.02 -12.57
N GLU A 64 -18.69 31.74 -11.62
CA GLU A 64 -17.53 32.61 -11.34
C GLU A 64 -16.54 32.64 -12.51
N VAL A 65 -16.24 31.50 -13.14
CA VAL A 65 -15.37 31.43 -14.33
C VAL A 65 -16.02 32.23 -15.50
N SER A 66 -17.29 31.98 -15.81
CA SER A 66 -18.01 32.68 -16.87
C SER A 66 -18.07 34.19 -16.63
N ARG A 67 -18.22 34.61 -15.38
CA ARG A 67 -18.24 36.04 -15.00
C ARG A 67 -16.89 36.72 -15.18
N ARG A 68 -15.79 36.02 -14.95
CA ARG A 68 -14.43 36.58 -15.08
C ARG A 68 -13.87 36.57 -16.49
N HIS A 69 -14.40 35.70 -17.35
CA HIS A 69 -13.97 35.54 -18.74
C HIS A 69 -15.14 35.64 -19.73
N PRO A 70 -15.91 36.73 -19.72
CA PRO A 70 -17.07 36.88 -20.58
C PRO A 70 -16.70 36.91 -22.06
N GLU A 71 -15.49 37.38 -22.39
CA GLU A 71 -14.93 37.45 -23.73
C GLU A 71 -14.71 36.08 -24.39
N LEU A 72 -14.40 35.07 -23.60
CA LEU A 72 -14.13 33.71 -24.08
C LEU A 72 -15.41 32.93 -24.46
N ARG A 73 -16.57 33.39 -23.98
CA ARG A 73 -17.88 32.76 -24.21
C ARG A 73 -17.85 31.26 -23.97
N LEU A 74 -17.10 30.82 -22.92
CA LEU A 74 -16.93 29.41 -22.56
C LEU A 74 -18.29 28.77 -22.26
N PRO A 75 -18.64 27.66 -22.93
CA PRO A 75 -19.84 26.91 -22.59
C PRO A 75 -19.76 26.39 -21.15
N ALA A 76 -20.83 26.51 -20.38
CA ALA A 76 -20.88 25.99 -19.02
C ALA A 76 -20.54 24.46 -18.92
N PRO A 77 -20.94 23.61 -19.89
CA PRO A 77 -20.52 22.19 -19.92
C PRO A 77 -19.01 22.00 -20.02
N ASP A 78 -18.27 22.87 -20.74
CA ASP A 78 -16.81 22.71 -20.90
C ASP A 78 -16.09 23.03 -19.58
N ILE A 79 -16.55 24.06 -18.87
CA ILE A 79 -16.04 24.38 -17.53
C ILE A 79 -16.34 23.23 -16.56
N ALA A 80 -17.54 22.67 -16.61
CA ALA A 80 -17.93 21.53 -15.78
C ALA A 80 -17.13 20.27 -16.11
N GLN A 81 -16.77 20.05 -17.38
CA GLN A 81 -15.91 18.95 -17.79
C GLN A 81 -14.50 19.10 -17.23
N ALA A 82 -13.90 20.29 -17.30
CA ALA A 82 -12.59 20.56 -16.71
C ALA A 82 -12.57 20.34 -15.19
N MET A 83 -13.66 20.66 -14.49
CA MET A 83 -13.81 20.32 -13.06
C MET A 83 -13.85 18.80 -12.85
N THR A 84 -14.55 18.07 -13.74
CA THR A 84 -14.63 16.61 -13.70
C THR A 84 -13.25 15.99 -13.92
N ASP A 85 -12.51 16.47 -14.92
CA ASP A 85 -11.17 15.97 -15.25
C ASP A 85 -10.19 16.15 -14.06
N LEU A 86 -10.22 17.31 -13.40
CA LEU A 86 -9.42 17.56 -12.21
C LEU A 86 -9.84 16.70 -11.02
N THR A 87 -11.13 16.35 -10.93
CA THR A 87 -11.65 15.46 -9.89
C THR A 87 -11.23 14.02 -10.14
N ASP A 88 -11.36 13.55 -11.37
CA ASP A 88 -10.99 12.19 -11.77
C ASP A 88 -9.48 11.98 -11.66
N ALA A 89 -8.70 13.02 -11.91
CA ALA A 89 -7.26 13.06 -11.63
C ALA A 89 -6.92 13.13 -10.12
N GLY A 90 -7.91 13.22 -9.25
CA GLY A 90 -7.74 13.16 -7.80
C GLY A 90 -7.26 14.46 -7.14
N TYR A 91 -7.28 15.59 -7.83
CA TYR A 91 -6.86 16.89 -7.26
C TYR A 91 -7.93 17.62 -6.47
N VAL A 92 -9.20 17.24 -6.65
CA VAL A 92 -10.36 17.88 -6.04
C VAL A 92 -10.96 17.03 -4.95
N GLU A 93 -11.38 17.63 -3.86
CA GLU A 93 -12.14 17.01 -2.77
C GLU A 93 -13.41 17.82 -2.48
N ASP A 94 -14.37 17.24 -1.78
CA ASP A 94 -15.51 17.94 -1.23
C ASP A 94 -15.18 18.51 0.15
N ALA A 95 -14.97 19.81 0.26
CA ALA A 95 -14.74 20.49 1.54
C ALA A 95 -15.96 20.41 2.49
N GLY A 96 -17.16 20.14 1.95
CA GLY A 96 -18.39 19.96 2.70
C GLY A 96 -18.64 18.51 3.14
N ALA A 97 -17.74 17.57 2.79
CA ALA A 97 -17.88 16.18 3.21
C ALA A 97 -17.57 16.01 4.70
N GLU A 98 -18.48 15.40 5.42
CA GLU A 98 -18.25 15.07 6.82
C GLU A 98 -17.32 13.86 6.96
N PRO A 99 -16.50 13.82 8.02
CA PRO A 99 -15.73 12.63 8.35
C PRO A 99 -16.67 11.43 8.59
N PRO A 100 -16.24 10.20 8.21
CA PRO A 100 -17.02 9.00 8.52
C PRO A 100 -17.32 8.87 10.01
N PRO A 101 -18.56 8.56 10.42
CA PRO A 101 -18.96 8.50 11.82
C PRO A 101 -18.26 7.36 12.60
N GLU A 102 -17.73 6.37 11.90
CA GLU A 102 -16.96 5.27 12.50
C GLU A 102 -15.58 5.71 13.02
N LEU A 103 -15.07 6.86 12.58
CA LEU A 103 -13.84 7.45 13.07
C LEU A 103 -14.16 8.45 14.19
N SER A 104 -13.91 8.07 15.43
CA SER A 104 -14.05 8.94 16.60
C SER A 104 -13.16 10.19 16.49
N GLU A 105 -13.49 11.24 17.22
CA GLU A 105 -12.68 12.47 17.28
C GLU A 105 -11.25 12.17 17.73
N ARG A 106 -11.07 11.30 18.73
CA ARG A 106 -9.77 10.84 19.21
C ARG A 106 -8.96 10.13 18.11
N GLU A 107 -9.58 9.30 17.29
CA GLU A 107 -8.92 8.63 16.16
C GLU A 107 -8.53 9.66 15.09
N ARG A 108 -9.40 10.61 14.78
CA ARG A 108 -9.11 11.68 13.82
C ARG A 108 -7.96 12.57 14.28
N GLU A 109 -7.89 12.91 15.56
CA GLU A 109 -6.75 13.63 16.12
C GLU A 109 -5.47 12.80 15.99
N ARG A 110 -5.52 11.53 16.41
CA ARG A 110 -4.38 10.61 16.39
C ARG A 110 -3.80 10.43 15.00
N TYR A 111 -4.66 10.27 13.99
CA TYR A 111 -4.24 9.96 12.62
C TYR A 111 -4.18 11.19 11.69
N SER A 112 -4.37 12.39 12.21
CA SER A 112 -4.43 13.61 11.41
C SER A 112 -3.23 13.81 10.48
N ARG A 113 -2.02 13.51 10.94
CA ARG A 113 -0.79 13.63 10.13
C ARG A 113 -0.71 12.55 9.04
N GLY A 114 -1.06 11.31 9.40
CA GLY A 114 -1.09 10.18 8.46
C GLY A 114 -2.17 10.37 7.38
N MET A 115 -3.35 10.85 7.76
CA MET A 115 -4.42 11.17 6.83
C MET A 115 -4.00 12.24 5.81
N THR A 116 -3.33 13.29 6.26
CA THR A 116 -2.81 14.35 5.36
C THR A 116 -1.80 13.78 4.34
N LEU A 117 -0.91 12.89 4.78
CA LEU A 117 0.04 12.22 3.88
C LEU A 117 -0.68 11.31 2.87
N LEU A 118 -1.64 10.51 3.33
CA LEU A 118 -2.42 9.65 2.44
C LEU A 118 -3.20 10.48 1.41
N ARG A 119 -3.84 11.59 1.82
CA ARG A 119 -4.56 12.50 0.93
C ARG A 119 -3.64 13.13 -0.12
N TRP A 120 -2.41 13.47 0.25
CA TRP A 120 -1.42 14.01 -0.68
C TRP A 120 -1.05 13.00 -1.78
N MET A 121 -0.88 11.73 -1.42
CA MET A 121 -0.53 10.67 -2.36
C MET A 121 -1.74 10.07 -3.11
N ASP A 122 -2.96 10.39 -2.69
CA ASP A 122 -4.17 9.79 -3.23
C ASP A 122 -4.69 10.57 -4.44
N LEU A 123 -4.40 10.06 -5.63
CA LEU A 123 -4.86 10.60 -6.90
C LEU A 123 -6.18 9.97 -7.38
N ARG A 124 -7.08 9.65 -6.44
CA ARG A 124 -8.41 9.11 -6.73
C ARG A 124 -9.50 9.97 -6.13
N PRO A 125 -10.67 10.05 -6.80
CA PRO A 125 -11.84 10.66 -6.20
C PRO A 125 -12.28 9.88 -4.97
N ARG A 126 -12.52 10.58 -3.85
CA ARG A 126 -13.00 9.99 -2.59
C ARG A 126 -14.28 10.65 -2.13
N SER A 127 -15.10 9.91 -1.39
CA SER A 127 -16.30 10.45 -0.75
C SER A 127 -15.99 11.36 0.43
N SER A 128 -14.84 11.14 1.06
CA SER A 128 -14.30 11.94 2.18
C SER A 128 -12.78 11.86 2.18
N ALA A 129 -12.11 12.92 2.61
CA ALA A 129 -10.67 12.95 2.85
C ALA A 129 -10.19 11.87 3.84
N TRP A 130 -11.09 11.36 4.69
CA TRP A 130 -10.83 10.32 5.69
C TRP A 130 -11.08 8.90 5.18
N GLU A 131 -11.54 8.72 3.95
CA GLU A 131 -11.87 7.40 3.40
C GLU A 131 -10.67 6.42 3.43
N PRO A 132 -9.42 6.79 3.08
CA PRO A 132 -8.27 5.90 3.23
C PRO A 132 -8.04 5.43 4.68
N GLN A 133 -8.20 6.33 5.66
CA GLN A 133 -8.08 5.97 7.07
C GLN A 133 -9.22 5.06 7.54
N LEU A 134 -10.43 5.25 7.02
CA LEU A 134 -11.57 4.37 7.30
C LEU A 134 -11.34 2.96 6.74
N LEU A 135 -10.79 2.87 5.51
CA LEU A 135 -10.41 1.58 4.93
C LEU A 135 -9.39 0.86 5.82
N LEU A 136 -8.37 1.57 6.30
CA LEU A 136 -7.36 1.03 7.21
C LEU A 136 -7.98 0.59 8.55
N ARG A 137 -8.87 1.41 9.13
CA ARG A 137 -9.61 1.11 10.37
C ARG A 137 -10.48 -0.15 10.26
N ARG A 138 -10.98 -0.46 9.07
CA ARG A 138 -11.79 -1.65 8.79
C ARG A 138 -10.96 -2.86 8.39
N ALA A 139 -9.68 -2.67 8.08
CA ALA A 139 -8.81 -3.70 7.55
C ALA A 139 -8.44 -4.75 8.61
N ARG A 140 -8.29 -5.99 8.13
CA ARG A 140 -7.86 -7.16 8.88
C ARG A 140 -6.62 -7.71 8.22
N VAL A 141 -5.51 -7.70 8.91
CA VAL A 141 -4.19 -8.09 8.39
C VAL A 141 -3.69 -9.34 9.12
N LEU A 142 -3.24 -10.32 8.35
CA LEU A 142 -2.48 -11.47 8.85
C LEU A 142 -0.99 -11.21 8.65
N LEU A 143 -0.21 -11.24 9.72
CA LEU A 143 1.25 -11.08 9.69
C LEU A 143 1.91 -12.39 10.10
N ILE A 144 2.71 -12.96 9.21
CA ILE A 144 3.50 -14.15 9.46
C ILE A 144 4.96 -13.76 9.75
N GLY A 145 5.38 -14.03 10.97
CA GLY A 145 6.71 -13.70 11.51
C GLY A 145 6.72 -12.33 12.19
N VAL A 146 7.22 -12.29 13.44
CA VAL A 146 7.42 -11.08 14.25
C VAL A 146 8.91 -10.91 14.60
N GLY A 147 9.78 -11.30 13.66
CA GLY A 147 11.22 -11.05 13.72
C GLY A 147 11.57 -9.58 13.42
N GLY A 148 12.76 -9.29 12.88
CA GLY A 148 13.20 -7.91 12.61
C GLY A 148 12.25 -7.12 11.72
N THR A 149 11.95 -7.64 10.54
CA THR A 149 11.00 -7.04 9.58
C THR A 149 9.58 -6.98 10.15
N GLY A 150 9.10 -8.10 10.71
CA GLY A 150 7.71 -8.20 11.18
C GLY A 150 7.42 -7.33 12.40
N SER A 151 8.34 -7.21 13.36
CA SER A 151 8.18 -6.32 14.52
C SER A 151 8.06 -4.86 14.09
N ALA A 152 8.90 -4.42 13.16
CA ALA A 152 8.84 -3.06 12.65
C ALA A 152 7.54 -2.81 11.87
N ALA A 153 7.16 -3.73 10.98
CA ALA A 153 5.89 -3.63 10.23
C ALA A 153 4.66 -3.64 11.14
N ALA A 154 4.63 -4.52 12.15
CA ALA A 154 3.52 -4.58 13.12
C ALA A 154 3.37 -3.25 13.88
N ARG A 155 4.48 -2.69 14.37
CA ARG A 155 4.49 -1.40 15.06
C ARG A 155 3.95 -0.29 14.17
N ASP A 156 4.42 -0.21 12.94
CA ASP A 156 4.06 0.86 12.00
C ASP A 156 2.59 0.76 11.57
N LEU A 157 2.06 -0.44 11.34
CA LEU A 157 0.64 -0.68 11.03
C LEU A 157 -0.27 -0.33 12.22
N VAL A 158 0.08 -0.76 13.42
CA VAL A 158 -0.68 -0.45 14.64
C VAL A 158 -0.66 1.05 14.92
N ALA A 159 0.49 1.71 14.77
CA ALA A 159 0.60 3.16 14.90
C ALA A 159 -0.23 3.91 13.84
N SER A 160 -0.34 3.37 12.63
CA SER A 160 -1.13 3.93 11.52
C SER A 160 -2.64 3.67 11.64
N GLY A 161 -3.07 2.83 12.59
CA GLY A 161 -4.49 2.61 12.86
C GLY A 161 -5.14 1.52 12.02
N VAL A 162 -4.39 0.45 11.67
CA VAL A 162 -5.01 -0.77 11.15
C VAL A 162 -6.03 -1.31 12.16
N GLY A 163 -7.20 -1.73 11.69
CA GLY A 163 -8.28 -2.13 12.59
C GLY A 163 -7.97 -3.41 13.34
N ARG A 164 -7.47 -4.42 12.64
CA ARG A 164 -7.10 -5.72 13.20
C ARG A 164 -5.79 -6.23 12.67
N LEU A 165 -4.91 -6.67 13.55
CA LEU A 165 -3.64 -7.32 13.23
C LEU A 165 -3.58 -8.65 13.95
N HIS A 166 -3.45 -9.74 13.19
CA HIS A 166 -3.22 -11.08 13.73
C HIS A 166 -1.78 -11.50 13.42
N CYS A 167 -1.00 -11.77 14.45
CA CYS A 167 0.41 -12.13 14.36
C CYS A 167 0.61 -13.63 14.55
N VAL A 168 1.44 -14.27 13.72
CA VAL A 168 1.83 -15.67 13.86
C VAL A 168 3.34 -15.75 14.07
N GLU A 169 3.75 -16.27 15.22
CA GLU A 169 5.17 -16.30 15.61
C GLU A 169 5.43 -17.44 16.60
N PRO A 170 6.29 -18.42 16.27
CA PRO A 170 6.57 -19.56 17.15
C PRO A 170 7.69 -19.32 18.15
N ASP A 171 8.64 -18.40 17.89
CA ASP A 171 9.92 -18.31 18.58
C ASP A 171 9.86 -17.65 19.96
N VAL A 172 10.98 -17.74 20.67
CA VAL A 172 11.26 -17.00 21.91
C VAL A 172 12.24 -15.85 21.66
N VAL A 173 12.24 -14.86 22.56
CA VAL A 173 13.16 -13.74 22.49
C VAL A 173 14.55 -14.18 22.94
N GLU A 174 15.55 -13.94 22.10
CA GLU A 174 16.96 -14.21 22.35
C GLU A 174 17.77 -12.91 22.39
N LEU A 175 18.89 -12.90 23.10
CA LEU A 175 19.77 -11.73 23.18
C LEU A 175 20.23 -11.27 21.79
N SER A 176 20.52 -12.21 20.89
CA SER A 176 20.90 -11.94 19.50
C SER A 176 19.81 -11.25 18.67
N ASN A 177 18.57 -11.21 19.16
CA ASN A 177 17.45 -10.54 18.48
C ASN A 177 17.43 -9.04 18.77
N LEU A 178 17.83 -8.61 19.96
CA LEU A 178 17.65 -7.23 20.45
C LEU A 178 18.37 -6.17 19.61
N ASN A 179 19.39 -6.56 18.85
CA ASN A 179 20.10 -5.67 17.95
C ASN A 179 19.27 -5.19 16.72
N ARG A 180 18.12 -5.86 16.44
CA ARG A 180 17.29 -5.57 15.26
C ARG A 180 15.79 -5.77 15.42
N GLN A 181 15.34 -6.45 16.48
CA GLN A 181 13.94 -6.65 16.81
C GLN A 181 13.51 -5.67 17.90
N THR A 182 13.42 -4.40 17.54
CA THR A 182 13.27 -3.26 18.46
C THR A 182 11.90 -3.19 19.17
N LEU A 183 11.04 -4.15 18.96
CA LEU A 183 9.78 -4.32 19.70
C LEU A 183 10.01 -5.02 21.05
N PHE A 184 11.15 -5.72 21.21
CA PHE A 184 11.51 -6.47 22.40
C PHE A 184 12.59 -5.75 23.22
N HIS A 185 12.58 -5.98 24.52
CA HIS A 185 13.51 -5.41 25.52
C HIS A 185 14.27 -6.49 26.25
N GLU A 186 15.27 -6.12 27.03
CA GLU A 186 16.07 -7.05 27.87
C GLU A 186 15.18 -7.89 28.81
N ASP A 187 14.11 -7.28 29.38
CA ASP A 187 13.16 -7.97 30.25
C ASP A 187 12.30 -9.03 29.54
N ASP A 188 12.36 -9.10 28.20
CA ASP A 188 11.62 -10.08 27.41
C ASP A 188 12.43 -11.31 27.06
N LEU A 189 13.71 -11.37 27.44
CA LEU A 189 14.56 -12.52 27.19
C LEU A 189 13.94 -13.82 27.71
N GLY A 190 13.89 -14.83 26.86
CA GLY A 190 13.29 -16.15 27.13
C GLY A 190 11.76 -16.19 27.05
N LYS A 191 11.06 -15.04 26.96
CA LYS A 191 9.61 -15.03 26.74
C LYS A 191 9.28 -15.38 25.29
N PRO A 192 8.09 -15.94 25.02
CA PRO A 192 7.59 -16.04 23.66
C PRO A 192 7.58 -14.67 22.98
N LYS A 193 8.14 -14.57 21.77
CA LYS A 193 8.12 -13.33 20.98
C LYS A 193 6.71 -12.79 20.80
N LEU A 194 5.75 -13.69 20.53
CA LEU A 194 4.36 -13.31 20.36
C LEU A 194 3.79 -12.58 21.57
N ASP A 195 4.00 -13.10 22.79
CA ASP A 195 3.44 -12.54 24.01
C ASP A 195 4.00 -11.13 24.29
N ALA A 196 5.32 -10.97 24.14
CA ALA A 196 5.98 -9.68 24.25
C ALA A 196 5.47 -8.68 23.18
N ALA A 197 5.36 -9.13 21.92
CA ALA A 197 4.85 -8.31 20.83
C ALA A 197 3.40 -7.86 21.05
N LEU A 198 2.50 -8.77 21.43
CA LEU A 198 1.09 -8.43 21.70
C LEU A 198 0.98 -7.40 22.83
N THR A 199 1.80 -7.53 23.87
CA THR A 199 1.83 -6.58 24.99
C THR A 199 2.25 -5.18 24.52
N ALA A 200 3.36 -5.10 23.78
CA ALA A 200 3.90 -3.83 23.29
C ALA A 200 2.95 -3.15 22.26
N LEU A 201 2.38 -3.92 21.35
CA LEU A 201 1.49 -3.40 20.30
C LEU A 201 0.16 -2.90 20.87
N ARG A 202 -0.43 -3.61 21.84
CA ARG A 202 -1.65 -3.17 22.53
C ARG A 202 -1.42 -1.89 23.35
N ALA A 203 -0.27 -1.75 23.98
CA ALA A 203 0.12 -0.53 24.68
C ALA A 203 0.32 0.65 23.70
N LEU A 204 0.88 0.39 22.50
CA LEU A 204 1.11 1.40 21.48
C LEU A 204 -0.22 2.02 20.98
N ASN A 205 -1.20 1.19 20.67
CA ASN A 205 -2.50 1.66 20.18
C ASN A 205 -3.66 0.74 20.60
N PRO A 206 -4.38 1.10 21.66
CA PRO A 206 -5.52 0.31 22.15
C PRO A 206 -6.73 0.32 21.19
N GLY A 207 -6.74 1.18 20.16
CA GLY A 207 -7.77 1.22 19.12
C GLY A 207 -7.62 0.12 18.06
N THR A 208 -6.46 -0.55 18.02
CA THR A 208 -6.22 -1.69 17.13
C THR A 208 -6.46 -3.01 17.87
N GLU A 209 -7.27 -3.89 17.30
CA GLU A 209 -7.41 -5.24 17.80
C GLU A 209 -6.19 -6.08 17.42
N VAL A 210 -5.30 -6.33 18.39
CA VAL A 210 -4.08 -7.13 18.17
C VAL A 210 -4.24 -8.49 18.80
N THR A 211 -4.19 -9.53 17.97
CA THR A 211 -4.29 -10.93 18.35
C THR A 211 -3.14 -11.74 17.78
N GLY A 212 -2.99 -12.99 18.16
CA GLY A 212 -1.95 -13.83 17.57
C GLY A 212 -2.01 -15.29 18.00
N GLU A 213 -1.24 -16.11 17.28
CA GLU A 213 -1.12 -17.54 17.49
C GLU A 213 0.36 -17.96 17.50
N ARG A 214 0.77 -18.73 18.53
CA ARG A 214 2.09 -19.37 18.56
C ARG A 214 2.05 -20.62 17.70
N ARG A 215 2.36 -20.45 16.43
CA ARG A 215 2.29 -21.51 15.43
C ARG A 215 3.45 -21.42 14.45
N GLU A 216 4.09 -22.54 14.20
CA GLU A 216 5.04 -22.70 13.11
C GLU A 216 4.27 -23.04 11.82
N VAL A 217 4.56 -22.34 10.73
CA VAL A 217 4.00 -22.62 9.41
C VAL A 217 4.86 -23.70 8.74
N ARG A 218 4.32 -24.90 8.58
CA ARG A 218 5.01 -26.09 8.06
C ARG A 218 4.62 -26.45 6.64
N GLY A 219 3.58 -25.81 6.11
CA GLY A 219 3.10 -26.09 4.76
C GLY A 219 1.98 -25.15 4.31
N PRO A 220 1.56 -25.26 3.06
CA PRO A 220 0.48 -24.42 2.51
C PRO A 220 -0.86 -24.60 3.26
N ALA A 221 -1.15 -25.79 3.78
CA ALA A 221 -2.37 -26.03 4.55
C ALA A 221 -2.44 -25.20 5.84
N ASP A 222 -1.30 -24.98 6.52
CA ASP A 222 -1.24 -24.12 7.69
C ASP A 222 -1.57 -22.65 7.34
N LEU A 223 -1.08 -22.16 6.22
CA LEU A 223 -1.39 -20.80 5.74
C LEU A 223 -2.86 -20.67 5.31
N GLU A 224 -3.41 -21.69 4.67
CA GLU A 224 -4.81 -21.73 4.27
C GLU A 224 -5.73 -21.72 5.49
N ASP A 225 -5.45 -22.54 6.50
CA ASP A 225 -6.16 -22.54 7.77
C ASP A 225 -6.13 -21.18 8.47
N LEU A 226 -4.95 -20.55 8.51
CA LEU A 226 -4.78 -19.21 9.09
C LEU A 226 -5.61 -18.17 8.33
N LEU A 227 -5.56 -18.15 6.99
CA LEU A 227 -6.27 -17.19 6.16
C LEU A 227 -7.80 -17.35 6.21
N THR A 228 -8.29 -18.60 6.24
CA THR A 228 -9.72 -18.89 6.18
C THR A 228 -10.39 -18.98 7.56
N GLY A 229 -9.60 -19.08 8.63
CA GLY A 229 -10.09 -19.28 9.99
C GLY A 229 -10.72 -20.66 10.21
N ALA A 230 -10.46 -21.64 9.34
CA ALA A 230 -11.05 -22.96 9.39
C ALA A 230 -10.62 -23.73 10.66
N GLY A 231 -9.40 -23.52 11.12
CA GLY A 231 -8.84 -24.19 12.31
C GLY A 231 -9.49 -23.80 13.65
N SER A 232 -10.10 -22.60 13.75
CA SER A 232 -10.75 -22.15 14.98
C SER A 232 -12.12 -22.79 15.22
N ARG A 233 -12.76 -23.31 14.18
CA ARG A 233 -14.10 -23.95 14.26
C ARG A 233 -14.01 -25.39 14.77
N SER A 234 -12.89 -26.09 14.61
CA SER A 234 -12.74 -27.49 15.04
C SER A 234 -12.44 -27.66 16.52
N ARG A 235 -12.01 -26.61 17.23
CA ARG A 235 -11.69 -26.68 18.68
C ARG A 235 -12.86 -26.33 19.61
N SER A 236 -13.99 -25.82 19.10
CA SER A 236 -15.16 -25.45 19.90
C SER A 236 -16.30 -26.47 19.90
N SER A 237 -16.16 -27.63 19.26
CA SER A 237 -17.18 -28.69 19.22
C SER A 237 -17.02 -29.76 20.28
N GLY A 238 -16.89 -29.38 21.53
CA GLY A 238 -16.73 -30.30 22.65
C GLY A 238 -17.46 -29.81 23.90
N THR A 239 -18.77 -29.55 23.83
CA THR A 239 -19.75 -29.74 24.94
C THR A 239 -21.15 -29.60 24.39
N ASN A 240 -21.87 -30.73 24.28
CA ASN A 240 -23.30 -30.81 24.05
C ASN A 240 -24.05 -30.26 25.25
N SER A 241 -24.86 -29.22 25.03
CA SER A 241 -26.10 -29.04 25.82
C SER A 241 -27.25 -28.67 24.88
N ARG A 242 -28.17 -29.60 24.75
CA ARG A 242 -29.47 -29.40 24.07
C ARG A 242 -30.30 -28.42 24.91
N SER A 243 -30.68 -27.30 24.33
CA SER A 243 -31.89 -26.57 24.76
C SER A 243 -32.66 -26.12 23.52
N SER A 244 -33.90 -26.60 23.47
CA SER A 244 -34.94 -26.26 22.52
C SER A 244 -35.43 -24.84 22.75
N GLY A 245 -35.57 -24.04 21.68
CA GLY A 245 -36.18 -22.71 21.80
C GLY A 245 -36.31 -21.94 20.49
N THR A 246 -37.48 -22.04 19.87
CA THR A 246 -38.24 -21.07 19.05
C THR A 246 -37.55 -20.26 17.95
N ASN A 247 -38.01 -20.57 16.72
CA ASN A 247 -37.84 -19.79 15.49
C ASN A 247 -38.28 -18.33 15.63
N SER A 248 -37.37 -17.40 15.39
CA SER A 248 -37.68 -16.09 14.85
C SER A 248 -36.84 -15.88 13.57
N ARG A 249 -37.52 -15.81 12.43
CA ARG A 249 -36.93 -15.48 11.14
C ARG A 249 -36.60 -13.99 11.14
N SER A 250 -35.34 -13.65 11.33
CA SER A 250 -34.79 -12.35 10.98
C SER A 250 -34.16 -12.47 9.59
N SER A 251 -34.51 -11.55 8.69
CA SER A 251 -33.98 -11.41 7.32
C SER A 251 -32.46 -11.33 7.33
N PRO A 252 -31.76 -11.95 6.37
CA PRO A 252 -30.31 -11.83 6.29
C PRO A 252 -29.95 -10.43 5.82
N ASP A 253 -29.30 -9.67 6.69
CA ASP A 253 -28.59 -8.47 6.32
C ASP A 253 -27.44 -8.88 5.37
N SER A 254 -27.54 -8.48 4.10
CA SER A 254 -26.72 -8.96 3.00
C SER A 254 -25.29 -8.34 2.94
N THR A 255 -24.77 -7.85 4.08
CA THR A 255 -23.43 -7.23 4.18
C THR A 255 -22.46 -7.99 5.09
N ALA A 256 -22.75 -9.21 5.49
CA ALA A 256 -21.81 -10.03 6.26
C ALA A 256 -20.61 -10.42 5.37
N ARG A 257 -19.53 -9.65 5.47
CA ARG A 257 -18.23 -9.93 4.84
C ARG A 257 -17.74 -11.31 5.28
N ALA A 258 -17.30 -12.16 4.34
CA ALA A 258 -16.78 -13.49 4.61
C ALA A 258 -15.65 -13.44 5.65
N PRO A 259 -15.52 -14.44 6.54
CA PRO A 259 -14.41 -14.53 7.49
C PRO A 259 -13.10 -14.73 6.73
N GLY A 260 -12.23 -13.73 6.71
CA GLY A 260 -10.95 -13.74 6.00
C GLY A 260 -10.16 -12.47 6.31
N TYR A 261 -8.91 -12.42 5.89
CA TYR A 261 -8.06 -11.25 6.00
C TYR A 261 -8.06 -10.46 4.68
N ASP A 262 -7.87 -9.15 4.77
CA ASP A 262 -7.80 -8.25 3.62
C ASP A 262 -6.42 -8.25 2.97
N ALA A 263 -5.40 -8.61 3.74
CA ALA A 263 -4.04 -8.81 3.26
C ALA A 263 -3.28 -9.81 4.13
N LEU A 264 -2.36 -10.57 3.49
CA LEU A 264 -1.33 -11.34 4.16
C LEU A 264 0.00 -10.61 4.02
N LEU A 265 0.70 -10.43 5.13
CA LEU A 265 2.05 -9.88 5.17
C LEU A 265 3.03 -10.98 5.62
N LEU A 266 4.02 -11.26 4.78
CA LEU A 266 5.02 -12.28 5.05
C LEU A 266 6.35 -11.61 5.41
N ALA A 267 6.73 -11.75 6.69
CA ALA A 267 8.00 -11.27 7.24
C ALA A 267 8.89 -12.42 7.74
N ALA A 268 8.50 -13.66 7.47
CA ALA A 268 9.26 -14.86 7.76
C ALA A 268 10.09 -15.30 6.55
N ASP A 269 11.29 -15.82 6.78
CA ASP A 269 12.20 -16.36 5.77
C ASP A 269 12.39 -17.87 5.86
N ARG A 270 11.79 -18.50 6.88
CA ARG A 270 11.83 -19.94 7.09
C ARG A 270 10.42 -20.53 7.18
N PRO A 271 10.24 -21.75 6.67
CA PRO A 271 11.18 -22.49 5.82
C PRO A 271 11.38 -21.81 4.44
N ALA A 272 12.38 -22.21 3.68
CA ALA A 272 12.73 -21.58 2.39
C ALA A 272 11.56 -21.52 1.39
N GLU A 273 10.64 -22.48 1.46
CA GLU A 273 9.45 -22.62 0.62
C GLU A 273 8.31 -21.67 0.99
N ILE A 274 8.39 -20.98 2.12
CA ILE A 274 7.24 -20.22 2.68
C ILE A 274 6.68 -19.20 1.72
N ARG A 275 7.52 -18.55 0.90
CA ARG A 275 7.08 -17.60 -0.13
C ARG A 275 6.30 -18.28 -1.26
N ARG A 276 6.70 -19.48 -1.65
CA ARG A 276 5.98 -20.28 -2.64
C ARG A 276 4.62 -20.71 -2.10
N TRP A 277 4.57 -21.15 -0.84
CA TRP A 277 3.31 -21.50 -0.17
C TRP A 277 2.37 -20.30 -0.05
N ALA A 278 2.88 -19.14 0.38
CA ALA A 278 2.10 -17.90 0.43
C ALA A 278 1.54 -17.54 -0.94
N ASN A 279 2.37 -17.59 -2.01
CA ASN A 279 1.90 -17.34 -3.37
C ASN A 279 0.78 -18.31 -3.79
N GLN A 280 0.96 -19.62 -3.52
CA GLN A 280 -0.03 -20.65 -3.85
C GLN A 280 -1.36 -20.41 -3.14
N VAL A 281 -1.31 -20.19 -1.82
CA VAL A 281 -2.52 -20.03 -1.00
C VAL A 281 -3.20 -18.70 -1.28
N CYS A 282 -2.44 -17.62 -1.46
CA CYS A 282 -3.03 -16.33 -1.82
C CYS A 282 -3.69 -16.36 -3.20
N LEU A 283 -3.11 -17.08 -4.17
CA LEU A 283 -3.74 -17.29 -5.49
C LEU A 283 -5.05 -18.07 -5.37
N SER A 284 -5.13 -19.10 -4.53
CA SER A 284 -6.35 -19.92 -4.35
C SER A 284 -7.44 -19.19 -3.56
N THR A 285 -7.07 -18.38 -2.56
CA THR A 285 -8.02 -17.65 -1.70
C THR A 285 -8.39 -16.27 -2.23
N GLY A 286 -7.69 -15.78 -3.26
CA GLY A 286 -7.88 -14.41 -3.77
C GLY A 286 -7.33 -13.33 -2.83
N THR A 287 -6.51 -13.67 -1.84
CA THR A 287 -6.02 -12.72 -0.82
C THR A 287 -4.81 -11.93 -1.35
N PRO A 288 -4.85 -10.60 -1.40
CA PRO A 288 -3.68 -9.77 -1.69
C PRO A 288 -2.59 -9.97 -0.64
N TRP A 289 -1.33 -9.88 -1.06
CA TRP A 289 -0.24 -10.09 -0.12
C TRP A 289 1.03 -9.32 -0.46
N ALA A 290 1.86 -9.12 0.55
CA ALA A 290 3.19 -8.56 0.39
C ALA A 290 4.21 -9.38 1.19
N GLU A 291 5.44 -9.43 0.68
CA GLU A 291 6.58 -10.00 1.40
C GLU A 291 7.72 -9.01 1.44
N ALA A 292 8.42 -8.94 2.54
CA ALA A 292 9.60 -8.11 2.66
C ALA A 292 10.73 -8.81 3.38
N GLY A 293 11.92 -8.35 3.11
CA GLY A 293 13.13 -8.85 3.73
C GLY A 293 14.35 -8.08 3.27
N TYR A 294 15.47 -8.57 3.71
CA TYR A 294 16.79 -8.06 3.32
C TYR A 294 17.70 -9.23 2.92
N ARG A 295 18.58 -8.97 1.95
CA ARG A 295 19.65 -9.88 1.56
C ARG A 295 20.96 -9.08 1.61
N GLY A 296 21.60 -9.10 2.77
CA GLY A 296 22.71 -8.18 3.04
C GLY A 296 22.26 -6.72 2.89
N PRO A 297 22.91 -5.92 2.01
CA PRO A 297 22.58 -4.50 1.83
C PRO A 297 21.32 -4.25 0.99
N LEU A 298 20.70 -5.26 0.39
CA LEU A 298 19.47 -5.11 -0.38
C LEU A 298 18.26 -5.27 0.55
N VAL A 299 17.43 -4.23 0.64
CA VAL A 299 16.16 -4.23 1.36
C VAL A 299 15.03 -4.08 0.35
N SER A 300 14.08 -5.00 0.33
CA SER A 300 13.00 -4.94 -0.67
C SER A 300 11.69 -5.49 -0.15
N VAL A 301 10.62 -5.07 -0.83
CA VAL A 301 9.25 -5.56 -0.64
C VAL A 301 8.66 -5.96 -1.98
N GLY A 302 8.02 -7.12 -2.04
CA GLY A 302 7.22 -7.59 -3.16
C GLY A 302 5.73 -7.40 -2.87
N VAL A 303 4.94 -6.98 -3.87
CA VAL A 303 3.50 -6.73 -3.74
C VAL A 303 2.74 -7.50 -4.79
N PHE A 304 1.74 -8.27 -4.37
CA PHE A 304 1.03 -9.20 -5.23
C PHE A 304 -0.48 -9.15 -4.97
N THR A 305 -1.25 -9.08 -6.05
CA THR A 305 -2.71 -9.19 -6.01
C THR A 305 -3.15 -10.34 -6.93
N PRO A 306 -3.78 -11.39 -6.40
CA PRO A 306 -4.26 -12.51 -7.21
C PRO A 306 -5.14 -12.05 -8.36
N GLY A 307 -4.92 -12.64 -9.55
CA GLY A 307 -5.66 -12.27 -10.77
C GLY A 307 -5.22 -10.96 -11.44
N ARG A 308 -4.34 -10.18 -10.81
CA ARG A 308 -3.85 -8.89 -11.34
C ARG A 308 -2.32 -8.89 -11.43
N GLY A 309 -1.79 -8.68 -12.63
CA GLY A 309 -0.34 -8.63 -12.86
C GLY A 309 0.39 -9.96 -12.64
N ALA A 310 1.70 -9.91 -12.49
CA ALA A 310 2.55 -11.05 -12.22
C ALA A 310 2.36 -11.58 -10.79
N CYS A 311 2.33 -12.89 -10.60
CA CYS A 311 2.45 -13.48 -9.28
C CYS A 311 3.92 -13.53 -8.81
N TRP A 312 4.15 -13.93 -7.56
CA TRP A 312 5.51 -14.04 -7.02
C TRP A 312 6.41 -14.97 -7.86
N GLN A 313 5.87 -16.10 -8.37
CA GLN A 313 6.64 -17.01 -9.21
C GLN A 313 7.03 -16.36 -10.54
N CYS A 314 6.12 -15.64 -11.20
CA CYS A 314 6.44 -14.90 -12.43
C CYS A 314 7.57 -13.89 -12.22
N LEU A 315 7.51 -13.14 -11.11
CA LEU A 315 8.53 -12.17 -10.77
C LEU A 315 9.88 -12.84 -10.47
N ARG A 316 9.85 -13.95 -9.73
CA ARG A 316 11.04 -14.73 -9.39
C ARG A 316 11.71 -15.31 -10.64
N ASP A 317 10.94 -15.90 -11.54
CA ASP A 317 11.46 -16.47 -12.78
C ASP A 317 12.10 -15.39 -13.66
N ALA A 318 11.42 -14.23 -13.82
CA ALA A 318 11.97 -13.10 -14.56
C ALA A 318 13.22 -12.49 -13.89
N GLU A 319 13.34 -12.57 -12.58
CA GLU A 319 14.54 -12.16 -11.84
C GLU A 319 15.71 -13.11 -12.11
N VAL A 320 15.47 -14.42 -12.09
CA VAL A 320 16.49 -15.43 -12.39
C VAL A 320 16.96 -15.31 -13.84
N GLU A 321 16.05 -15.15 -14.81
CA GLU A 321 16.39 -14.98 -16.22
C GLU A 321 17.24 -13.72 -16.50
N ARG A 322 17.02 -12.65 -15.76
CA ARG A 322 17.81 -11.40 -15.89
C ARG A 322 19.18 -11.46 -15.25
N ARG A 323 19.39 -12.37 -14.29
CA ARG A 323 20.70 -12.57 -13.64
C ARG A 323 21.58 -13.47 -14.50
N ASP A 324 22.39 -12.88 -15.36
CA ASP A 324 23.48 -13.61 -16.00
C ASP A 324 24.63 -13.80 -15.00
N LEU A 325 24.55 -14.86 -14.20
CA LEU A 325 25.57 -15.22 -13.24
C LEU A 325 26.74 -15.97 -13.88
N ARG A 326 26.66 -16.32 -15.17
CA ARG A 326 27.68 -17.08 -15.92
C ARG A 326 28.13 -18.34 -15.18
N LEU A 327 27.18 -19.04 -14.57
CA LEU A 327 27.43 -20.25 -13.79
C LEU A 327 27.87 -21.41 -14.68
N GLY A 328 28.72 -22.25 -14.14
CA GLY A 328 29.13 -23.49 -14.78
C GLY A 328 27.99 -24.53 -14.78
N PRO A 329 28.10 -25.60 -15.61
CA PRO A 329 27.12 -26.66 -15.64
C PRO A 329 26.87 -27.26 -14.24
N GLY A 330 25.60 -27.39 -13.85
CA GLY A 330 25.19 -27.94 -12.55
C GLY A 330 25.36 -27.02 -11.34
N GLN A 331 25.76 -25.76 -11.55
CA GLN A 331 25.79 -24.74 -10.51
C GLN A 331 24.46 -23.97 -10.50
N ASP A 332 24.03 -23.55 -9.32
CA ASP A 332 22.90 -22.65 -9.10
C ASP A 332 23.34 -21.34 -8.44
N GLU A 333 22.38 -20.43 -8.16
CA GLU A 333 22.67 -19.14 -7.55
C GLU A 333 23.28 -19.22 -6.13
N ASP A 334 23.19 -20.36 -5.47
CA ASP A 334 23.76 -20.55 -4.14
C ASP A 334 25.29 -20.50 -4.15
N VAL A 335 25.91 -20.79 -5.29
CA VAL A 335 27.37 -20.66 -5.47
C VAL A 335 27.82 -19.19 -5.31
N ALA A 336 27.02 -18.25 -5.77
CA ALA A 336 27.30 -16.83 -5.69
C ALA A 336 26.78 -16.17 -4.39
N SER A 337 26.08 -16.94 -3.54
CA SER A 337 25.52 -16.42 -2.30
C SER A 337 26.54 -16.51 -1.16
N PRO A 338 26.64 -15.48 -0.30
CA PRO A 338 27.50 -15.54 0.88
C PRO A 338 27.09 -16.72 1.79
N ARG A 339 28.06 -17.55 2.21
CA ARG A 339 27.83 -18.66 3.13
C ARG A 339 27.91 -18.16 4.56
N MET A 340 26.76 -17.77 5.11
CA MET A 340 26.62 -17.35 6.51
C MET A 340 25.51 -18.14 7.19
N PRO A 341 25.66 -18.48 8.48
CA PRO A 341 24.65 -19.27 9.20
C PRO A 341 23.35 -18.47 9.47
N TRP A 342 23.39 -17.16 9.27
CA TRP A 342 22.25 -16.26 9.42
C TRP A 342 22.29 -15.15 8.38
N ASN A 343 21.14 -14.55 8.11
CA ASN A 343 21.06 -13.36 7.25
C ASN A 343 21.51 -12.12 8.05
N PRO A 344 22.63 -11.47 7.66
CA PRO A 344 23.19 -10.35 8.41
C PRO A 344 22.26 -9.13 8.34
N ALA A 345 21.98 -8.55 9.50
CA ALA A 345 21.12 -7.39 9.63
C ALA A 345 21.39 -6.61 10.93
N ASN A 346 21.01 -5.36 10.93
CA ASN A 346 20.94 -4.50 12.10
C ASN A 346 19.54 -3.87 12.21
N ALA A 347 19.34 -3.01 13.21
CA ALA A 347 18.06 -2.34 13.43
C ALA A 347 17.63 -1.47 12.24
N VAL A 348 18.60 -0.88 11.53
CA VAL A 348 18.31 -0.01 10.37
C VAL A 348 17.75 -0.84 9.21
N THR A 349 18.43 -1.95 8.82
CA THR A 349 17.95 -2.82 7.74
C THR A 349 16.59 -3.45 8.05
N ALA A 350 16.40 -3.90 9.30
CA ALA A 350 15.13 -4.45 9.76
C ALA A 350 14.02 -3.41 9.77
N GLY A 351 14.31 -2.20 10.26
CA GLY A 351 13.37 -1.08 10.28
C GLY A 351 12.93 -0.65 8.88
N LEU A 352 13.88 -0.50 7.94
CA LEU A 352 13.58 -0.18 6.55
C LEU A 352 12.73 -1.26 5.88
N SER A 353 13.07 -2.53 6.09
CA SER A 353 12.31 -3.66 5.56
C SER A 353 10.88 -3.69 6.10
N GLY A 354 10.71 -3.51 7.42
CA GLY A 354 9.39 -3.46 8.05
C GLY A 354 8.58 -2.24 7.63
N GLY A 355 9.21 -1.06 7.50
CA GLY A 355 8.57 0.16 6.99
C GLY A 355 8.07 -0.01 5.54
N LEU A 356 8.88 -0.64 4.67
CA LEU A 356 8.46 -0.97 3.30
C LEU A 356 7.29 -1.96 3.30
N LEU A 357 7.29 -2.96 4.18
CA LEU A 357 6.19 -3.92 4.29
C LEU A 357 4.90 -3.25 4.78
N ALA A 358 5.00 -2.37 5.77
CA ALA A 358 3.86 -1.58 6.25
C ALA A 358 3.33 -0.65 5.15
N HIS A 359 4.22 0.02 4.40
CA HIS A 359 3.82 0.85 3.25
C HIS A 359 3.11 0.02 2.17
N ALA A 360 3.63 -1.15 1.82
CA ALA A 360 2.97 -2.07 0.88
C ALA A 360 1.58 -2.49 1.36
N ALA A 361 1.40 -2.70 2.68
CA ALA A 361 0.08 -2.95 3.25
C ALA A 361 -0.87 -1.77 3.05
N LEU A 362 -0.43 -0.51 3.26
CA LEU A 362 -1.23 0.68 2.98
C LEU A 362 -1.63 0.75 1.50
N MET A 363 -0.71 0.45 0.59
CA MET A 363 -1.00 0.39 -0.85
C MET A 363 -2.08 -0.65 -1.17
N LEU A 364 -2.00 -1.85 -0.57
CA LEU A 364 -2.98 -2.92 -0.78
C LEU A 364 -4.33 -2.59 -0.16
N LEU A 365 -4.36 -2.03 1.05
CA LEU A 365 -5.58 -1.83 1.85
C LEU A 365 -6.32 -0.54 1.46
N CYS A 366 -5.59 0.55 1.26
CA CYS A 366 -6.16 1.86 0.94
C CYS A 366 -6.06 2.19 -0.56
N GLY A 367 -5.17 1.48 -1.27
CA GLY A 367 -4.80 1.76 -2.65
C GLY A 367 -4.06 3.08 -2.81
N VAL A 368 -3.31 3.52 -1.80
CA VAL A 368 -2.57 4.79 -1.77
C VAL A 368 -1.10 4.54 -1.41
N PRO A 369 -0.16 4.91 -2.27
CA PRO A 369 -0.37 5.23 -3.68
C PRO A 369 -0.88 4.00 -4.46
N PRO A 370 -1.44 4.17 -5.66
CA PRO A 370 -1.77 3.04 -6.51
C PRO A 370 -0.51 2.26 -6.86
N VAL A 371 -0.60 0.94 -6.83
CA VAL A 371 0.51 0.06 -7.18
C VAL A 371 0.11 -0.90 -8.28
N GLU A 372 1.00 -1.11 -9.25
CA GLU A 372 0.89 -2.24 -10.16
C GLU A 372 1.27 -3.52 -9.41
N PRO A 373 0.36 -4.48 -9.27
CA PRO A 373 0.67 -5.74 -8.62
C PRO A 373 1.74 -6.53 -9.41
N GLY A 374 2.51 -7.35 -8.70
CA GLY A 374 3.57 -8.14 -9.31
C GLY A 374 4.87 -7.36 -9.50
N CYS A 375 5.14 -6.43 -8.61
CA CYS A 375 6.40 -5.70 -8.56
C CYS A 375 7.15 -5.92 -7.26
N ARG A 376 8.46 -5.68 -7.30
CA ARG A 376 9.34 -5.57 -6.13
C ARG A 376 10.07 -4.25 -6.18
N PHE A 377 10.06 -3.52 -5.07
CA PHE A 377 10.79 -2.26 -4.93
C PHE A 377 11.53 -2.20 -3.60
N GLY A 378 12.52 -1.33 -3.51
CA GLY A 378 13.32 -1.22 -2.30
C GLY A 378 14.55 -0.35 -2.46
N LEU A 379 15.53 -0.61 -1.60
CA LEU A 379 16.75 0.19 -1.46
C LEU A 379 17.99 -0.71 -1.56
N ASN A 380 19.00 -0.21 -2.27
CA ASN A 380 20.36 -0.74 -2.22
C ASN A 380 21.18 0.13 -1.26
N LEU A 381 21.47 -0.38 -0.07
CA LEU A 381 22.19 0.39 0.96
C LEU A 381 23.67 0.64 0.60
N MET A 382 24.24 -0.10 -0.36
CA MET A 382 25.58 0.15 -0.90
C MET A 382 25.58 1.27 -1.94
N LEU A 383 24.46 1.44 -2.67
CA LEU A 383 24.29 2.44 -3.72
C LEU A 383 22.94 3.13 -3.54
N PRO A 384 22.81 4.11 -2.63
CA PRO A 384 21.53 4.74 -2.33
C PRO A 384 20.86 5.43 -3.52
N GLY A 385 21.62 5.78 -4.56
CA GLY A 385 21.11 6.33 -5.82
C GLY A 385 20.61 5.28 -6.81
N ASP A 386 20.74 3.99 -6.51
CA ASP A 386 20.30 2.87 -7.36
C ASP A 386 19.16 2.10 -6.63
N PRO A 387 17.91 2.55 -6.74
CA PRO A 387 16.78 1.90 -6.08
C PRO A 387 16.50 0.53 -6.70
N VAL A 388 16.08 -0.41 -5.88
CA VAL A 388 15.57 -1.70 -6.36
C VAL A 388 14.19 -1.48 -6.97
N LEU A 389 14.04 -1.76 -8.25
CA LEU A 389 12.74 -1.78 -8.92
C LEU A 389 12.71 -2.94 -9.91
N GLN A 390 11.87 -3.92 -9.64
CA GLN A 390 11.68 -5.10 -10.48
C GLN A 390 10.21 -5.22 -10.82
N ARG A 391 9.93 -5.32 -12.10
CA ARG A 391 8.58 -5.57 -12.66
C ARG A 391 8.64 -6.80 -13.54
N ALA A 392 7.57 -7.56 -13.56
CA ALA A 392 7.40 -8.68 -14.46
C ALA A 392 5.97 -8.67 -15.01
N GLN A 393 5.82 -9.21 -16.21
CA GLN A 393 4.50 -9.50 -16.74
C GLN A 393 4.05 -10.88 -16.28
N ARG A 394 2.74 -11.09 -16.21
CA ARG A 394 2.16 -12.43 -15.98
C ARG A 394 2.57 -13.36 -17.12
N ARG A 395 3.17 -14.47 -16.77
CA ARG A 395 3.63 -15.48 -17.74
C ARG A 395 2.49 -16.44 -18.06
N PRO A 396 2.19 -16.68 -19.35
CA PRO A 396 1.12 -17.62 -19.75
C PRO A 396 1.38 -19.06 -19.30
N ASP A 397 2.66 -19.43 -19.21
CA ASP A 397 3.15 -20.77 -18.84
C ASP A 397 3.46 -20.92 -17.33
N CYS A 398 3.23 -19.88 -16.53
CA CYS A 398 3.55 -19.90 -15.11
C CYS A 398 2.86 -21.05 -14.39
N PRO A 399 3.61 -21.95 -13.72
CA PRO A 399 3.03 -23.11 -13.06
C PRO A 399 2.13 -22.75 -11.87
N ALA A 400 2.29 -21.55 -11.31
CA ALA A 400 1.53 -21.09 -10.15
C ALA A 400 0.23 -20.40 -10.53
N CYS A 401 0.25 -19.44 -11.48
CA CYS A 401 -0.90 -18.59 -11.75
C CYS A 401 -1.60 -18.82 -13.11
N ARG A 402 -1.14 -19.76 -13.94
CA ARG A 402 -1.76 -20.03 -15.24
C ARG A 402 -3.23 -20.46 -15.17
N ARG A 403 -3.68 -21.01 -14.03
CA ARG A 403 -5.04 -21.50 -13.81
C ARG A 403 -6.00 -20.47 -13.22
N THR A 404 -5.51 -19.30 -12.79
CA THR A 404 -6.36 -18.24 -12.29
C THR A 404 -6.81 -17.39 -13.48
N GLU A 405 -8.12 -17.35 -13.76
CA GLU A 405 -8.65 -16.41 -14.74
C GLU A 405 -8.33 -14.97 -14.29
N PRO A 406 -7.94 -14.08 -15.23
CA PRO A 406 -7.75 -12.69 -14.90
C PRO A 406 -9.09 -12.12 -14.40
N GLY A 407 -9.12 -11.57 -13.20
CA GLY A 407 -10.24 -10.75 -12.76
C GLY A 407 -10.49 -9.58 -13.71
N PRO A 408 -11.68 -8.97 -13.73
CA PRO A 408 -11.97 -7.84 -14.60
C PRO A 408 -10.92 -6.75 -14.38
N VAL A 409 -10.18 -6.47 -15.45
CA VAL A 409 -9.18 -5.41 -15.49
C VAL A 409 -9.95 -4.09 -15.48
N PRO A 410 -9.79 -3.19 -14.48
CA PRO A 410 -10.19 -1.81 -14.68
C PRO A 410 -9.39 -1.30 -15.88
N GLU A 411 -10.07 -0.64 -16.82
CA GLU A 411 -9.38 -0.04 -17.97
C GLU A 411 -8.18 0.79 -17.50
N PRO A 412 -7.01 0.65 -18.13
CA PRO A 412 -5.87 1.47 -17.79
C PRO A 412 -6.28 2.93 -18.04
N VAL A 413 -6.23 3.74 -17.01
CA VAL A 413 -6.14 5.18 -17.17
C VAL A 413 -4.88 5.40 -17.99
N ALA A 414 -5.04 5.87 -19.24
CA ALA A 414 -3.91 6.13 -20.11
C ALA A 414 -2.95 7.08 -19.40
N ASP A 415 -1.76 6.59 -19.09
CA ASP A 415 -0.69 7.42 -18.59
C ASP A 415 -0.43 8.51 -19.64
N PRO A 416 -0.48 9.80 -19.28
CA PRO A 416 0.09 10.82 -20.14
C PRO A 416 1.60 10.53 -20.21
N VAL A 417 2.05 10.11 -21.38
CA VAL A 417 3.48 9.93 -21.66
C VAL A 417 4.16 11.27 -21.38
N PRO A 418 5.03 11.41 -20.38
CA PRO A 418 5.77 12.63 -20.19
C PRO A 418 6.75 12.76 -21.36
N ASP A 419 6.69 13.88 -22.09
CA ASP A 419 7.71 14.23 -23.07
C ASP A 419 9.09 14.20 -22.39
N PRO A 420 10.12 13.64 -23.05
CA PRO A 420 11.45 13.61 -22.50
C PRO A 420 11.95 15.03 -22.26
N LEU A 421 12.41 15.29 -21.04
CA LEU A 421 13.05 16.55 -20.67
C LEU A 421 14.16 16.89 -21.70
N PRO A 422 14.22 18.10 -22.24
CA PRO A 422 15.30 18.49 -23.12
C PRO A 422 16.63 18.37 -22.38
N THR A 423 17.55 17.61 -22.96
CA THR A 423 18.93 17.51 -22.51
C THR A 423 19.57 18.90 -22.57
N ALA A 424 20.15 19.34 -21.46
CA ALA A 424 20.91 20.59 -21.41
C ALA A 424 22.03 20.57 -22.47
N PRO A 425 22.26 21.68 -23.20
CA PRO A 425 23.36 21.73 -24.16
C PRO A 425 24.69 21.55 -23.44
N ALA A 426 25.52 20.66 -23.97
CA ALA A 426 26.87 20.46 -23.52
C ALA A 426 27.64 21.78 -23.65
N GLY A 427 28.07 22.33 -22.52
CA GLY A 427 28.92 23.52 -22.49
C GLY A 427 30.23 23.25 -23.22
N SER A 428 30.47 23.94 -24.32
CA SER A 428 31.73 24.00 -24.99
C SER A 428 32.75 24.72 -24.08
N GLY A 429 33.55 23.92 -23.35
CA GLY A 429 34.71 24.43 -22.62
C GLY A 429 35.82 24.77 -23.57
N ASP A 430 35.91 26.03 -23.91
CA ASP A 430 37.09 26.62 -24.55
C ASP A 430 38.18 26.82 -23.49
N ARG A 431 39.24 26.00 -23.54
CA ARG A 431 40.48 26.24 -22.79
C ARG A 431 41.48 26.88 -23.73
N GLY A 432 41.61 28.18 -23.68
CA GLY A 432 42.75 28.90 -24.22
C GLY A 432 43.92 28.88 -23.23
N PRO A 433 45.20 28.85 -23.73
CA PRO A 433 46.39 28.71 -22.89
C PRO A 433 46.93 30.07 -22.47
N SER A 434 47.35 30.18 -21.22
CA SER A 434 48.55 30.93 -20.77
C SER A 434 48.79 30.69 -19.27
#